data_67608a25d68317377acb96eb9e1e44de
#
_entry.id   67608a25d68317377acb96eb9e1e44de
#
_cell.length_a   1.000
_cell.length_b   1.000
_cell.length_c   1.000
_cell.angle_alpha   90.00
_cell.angle_beta   90.00
_cell.angle_gamma   90.00
#
_symmetry.space_group_name_H-M   'P 1'
#
loop_
_entity.id
_entity.type
_entity.pdbx_description
1 polymer ?
#
loop_
_entity_poly.entity_id
_entity_poly.type
_entity_poly.pdbx_seq_one_letter_code
_entity_poly.pdbx_strand_id
1 'polypeptide(L)'
;MNDVLNFKSITTYRVALPLKFEFKTAKGAVRLRESIIIRIEDQQGYVGYGECVAFTDPFYTSETVDSGWKQLVDTYILELRLMRPKPLMAYIRQLQFWLKRDNMPMTIAGLENALINLDCNRKGVNSVSYIMGQSLEPTILNGIVIGDVPMDKLLDIVEQHVSNGCKRIKLKVSPRDGYERTRLVRDAYPELALAVDANQSYTYDQLEMVAAYNDLHLLCIEEPFSMTNLTTYKAWKESLPNWPITTSICLDESILSYDDLSYAIEHRLIDVLNVKVGRLGGLIQTRAAILRCREAGIPYWIGSMVESGISKILHVQLAALGDTYMAGDLSDSSRYFEHDFINPEISFTNGSMQVPNGAGLGVDVLDNRIEEYTVEKRTL
;
A
#
# COMPACT_ATOMS: atom_id res chain seq x y z
N MET A 1 -16.54 27.77 -11.07
CA MET A 1 -16.27 27.46 -9.63
C MET A 1 -14.91 28.01 -9.27
N ASN A 2 -14.77 28.62 -8.09
CA ASN A 2 -13.46 29.04 -7.61
C ASN A 2 -12.56 27.81 -7.46
N ASP A 3 -11.47 27.74 -8.19
CA ASP A 3 -10.53 26.59 -8.21
C ASP A 3 -9.62 26.54 -6.97
N VAL A 4 -9.94 27.33 -5.93
CA VAL A 4 -9.16 27.40 -4.69
C VAL A 4 -9.83 26.62 -3.56
N LEU A 5 -9.03 25.91 -2.78
CA LEU A 5 -9.46 25.25 -1.54
C LEU A 5 -9.39 26.27 -0.39
N ASN A 6 -10.49 26.42 0.32
CA ASN A 6 -10.62 27.30 1.48
C ASN A 6 -11.18 26.49 2.65
N PHE A 7 -10.32 26.11 3.58
CA PHE A 7 -10.67 25.18 4.66
C PHE A 7 -11.52 25.87 5.74
N LYS A 8 -12.61 25.20 6.13
CA LYS A 8 -13.40 25.52 7.31
C LYS A 8 -12.77 24.86 8.55
N SER A 9 -12.41 23.58 8.44
CA SER A 9 -11.76 22.82 9.50
C SER A 9 -10.88 21.72 8.95
N ILE A 10 -9.84 21.36 9.69
CA ILE A 10 -9.04 20.15 9.49
C ILE A 10 -9.07 19.38 10.79
N THR A 11 -9.59 18.17 10.77
CA THR A 11 -9.68 17.29 11.93
C THR A 11 -8.82 16.06 11.71
N THR A 12 -8.01 15.72 12.69
CA THR A 12 -7.24 14.46 12.75
C THR A 12 -7.81 13.57 13.83
N TYR A 13 -7.93 12.30 13.51
CA TYR A 13 -8.37 11.23 14.40
C TYR A 13 -7.28 10.17 14.46
N ARG A 14 -6.69 9.95 15.62
CA ARG A 14 -5.93 8.74 15.88
C ARG A 14 -6.94 7.66 16.20
N VAL A 15 -6.99 6.64 15.38
CA VAL A 15 -7.95 5.53 15.50
C VAL A 15 -7.22 4.24 15.84
N ALA A 16 -7.92 3.31 16.51
CA ALA A 16 -7.38 2.02 16.90
C ALA A 16 -8.40 0.92 16.58
N LEU A 17 -8.21 0.23 15.45
CA LEU A 17 -9.06 -0.85 14.95
C LEU A 17 -8.54 -2.21 15.42
N PRO A 18 -9.31 -2.98 16.23
CA PRO A 18 -8.94 -4.35 16.56
C PRO A 18 -8.92 -5.23 15.32
N LEU A 19 -7.84 -5.99 15.14
CA LEU A 19 -7.75 -7.02 14.11
C LEU A 19 -8.43 -8.31 14.60
N LYS A 20 -9.17 -8.98 13.73
CA LYS A 20 -9.80 -10.30 14.00
C LYS A 20 -8.79 -11.39 14.30
N PHE A 21 -7.56 -11.22 13.85
CA PHE A 21 -6.44 -12.13 14.13
C PHE A 21 -5.13 -11.35 14.16
N GLU A 22 -4.13 -11.91 14.82
CA GLU A 22 -2.80 -11.32 14.84
C GLU A 22 -2.15 -11.43 13.45
N PHE A 23 -1.89 -10.27 12.82
CA PHE A 23 -1.17 -10.22 11.55
C PHE A 23 0.32 -10.27 11.80
N LYS A 24 0.95 -11.39 11.39
CA LYS A 24 2.39 -11.66 11.60
C LYS A 24 3.17 -11.55 10.31
N THR A 25 4.32 -10.88 10.40
CA THR A 25 5.37 -10.84 9.38
C THR A 25 6.68 -11.32 9.98
N ALA A 26 7.72 -11.50 9.15
CA ALA A 26 9.07 -11.83 9.64
C ALA A 26 9.65 -10.78 10.60
N LYS A 27 9.16 -9.53 10.53
CA LYS A 27 9.69 -8.37 11.29
C LYS A 27 8.82 -7.92 12.46
N GLY A 28 7.56 -8.36 12.57
CA GLY A 28 6.66 -7.91 13.63
C GLY A 28 5.25 -8.48 13.54
N ALA A 29 4.44 -8.20 14.56
CA ALA A 29 3.05 -8.64 14.67
C ALA A 29 2.13 -7.46 15.06
N VAL A 30 0.94 -7.39 14.46
CA VAL A 30 -0.06 -6.36 14.71
C VAL A 30 -1.34 -7.02 15.18
N ARG A 31 -1.88 -6.61 16.33
CA ARG A 31 -3.18 -7.01 16.88
C ARG A 31 -4.19 -5.88 16.88
N LEU A 32 -3.69 -4.66 17.02
CA LEU A 32 -4.45 -3.43 17.01
C LEU A 32 -3.90 -2.55 15.90
N ARG A 33 -4.70 -2.23 14.91
CA ARG A 33 -4.28 -1.36 13.81
C ARG A 33 -4.56 0.08 14.16
N GLU A 34 -3.55 0.77 14.67
CA GLU A 34 -3.61 2.22 14.82
C GLU A 34 -3.26 2.90 13.51
N SER A 35 -3.99 3.95 13.15
CA SER A 35 -3.69 4.84 12.04
C SER A 35 -4.20 6.26 12.32
N ILE A 36 -3.96 7.20 11.40
CA ILE A 36 -4.44 8.57 11.57
C ILE A 36 -5.35 8.90 10.38
N ILE A 37 -6.62 9.15 10.66
CA ILE A 37 -7.57 9.66 9.68
C ILE A 37 -7.53 11.18 9.68
N ILE A 38 -7.46 11.76 8.48
CA ILE A 38 -7.46 13.21 8.27
C ILE A 38 -8.74 13.55 7.52
N ARG A 39 -9.56 14.43 8.12
CA ARG A 39 -10.80 14.96 7.55
C ARG A 39 -10.65 16.45 7.32
N ILE A 40 -10.83 16.89 6.09
CA ILE A 40 -10.78 18.32 5.71
C ILE A 40 -12.16 18.73 5.23
N GLU A 41 -12.72 19.78 5.82
CA GLU A 41 -13.97 20.41 5.39
C GLU A 41 -13.71 21.80 4.85
N ASP A 42 -14.29 22.12 3.69
CA ASP A 42 -14.20 23.46 3.12
C ASP A 42 -15.37 24.36 3.54
N GLN A 43 -15.29 25.66 3.20
CA GLN A 43 -16.33 26.63 3.51
C GLN A 43 -17.66 26.37 2.80
N GLN A 44 -17.70 25.47 1.83
CA GLN A 44 -18.91 25.10 1.08
C GLN A 44 -19.53 23.80 1.59
N GLY A 45 -18.91 23.15 2.59
CA GLY A 45 -19.38 21.92 3.20
C GLY A 45 -18.93 20.64 2.50
N TYR A 46 -18.07 20.74 1.49
CA TYR A 46 -17.43 19.53 0.93
C TYR A 46 -16.40 18.98 1.92
N VAL A 47 -16.29 17.67 1.96
CA VAL A 47 -15.37 16.96 2.86
C VAL A 47 -14.42 16.08 2.04
N GLY A 48 -13.17 16.00 2.47
CA GLY A 48 -12.18 15.07 1.95
C GLY A 48 -11.54 14.28 3.08
N TYR A 49 -11.27 13.01 2.84
CA TYR A 49 -10.64 12.08 3.80
C TYR A 49 -9.36 11.50 3.23
N GLY A 50 -8.40 11.25 4.12
CA GLY A 50 -7.18 10.51 3.86
C GLY A 50 -6.70 9.80 5.11
N GLU A 51 -5.79 8.85 4.96
CA GLU A 51 -5.29 8.03 6.05
C GLU A 51 -3.76 7.97 6.01
N CYS A 52 -3.12 8.32 7.12
CA CYS A 52 -1.71 8.00 7.37
C CYS A 52 -1.63 6.55 7.86
N VAL A 53 -1.03 5.70 7.05
CA VAL A 53 -1.00 4.25 7.25
C VAL A 53 0.26 3.75 7.96
N ALA A 54 1.01 4.62 8.64
CA ALA A 54 2.15 4.23 9.46
C ALA A 54 1.74 3.19 10.50
N PHE A 55 2.69 2.34 10.93
CA PHE A 55 2.47 1.41 12.02
C PHE A 55 2.85 2.05 13.35
N THR A 56 2.40 1.46 14.45
CA THR A 56 2.77 1.91 15.81
C THR A 56 4.27 1.72 16.05
N ASP A 57 4.81 0.58 15.59
CA ASP A 57 6.22 0.23 15.73
C ASP A 57 6.98 0.40 14.40
N PRO A 58 8.27 0.79 14.42
CA PRO A 58 9.05 1.09 13.22
C PRO A 58 9.62 -0.17 12.52
N PHE A 59 8.83 -1.25 12.42
CA PHE A 59 9.31 -2.50 11.81
C PHE A 59 9.26 -2.49 10.28
N TYR A 60 8.38 -1.69 9.68
CA TYR A 60 8.24 -1.59 8.22
C TYR A 60 9.05 -0.41 7.67
N THR A 61 8.87 0.76 8.24
CA THR A 61 9.65 1.98 7.99
C THR A 61 9.97 2.67 9.31
N SER A 62 10.84 3.69 9.30
CA SER A 62 11.14 4.51 10.49
C SER A 62 9.97 5.40 10.94
N GLU A 63 8.99 5.66 10.04
CA GLU A 63 7.82 6.46 10.34
C GLU A 63 6.81 5.65 11.17
N THR A 64 6.30 6.24 12.25
CA THR A 64 5.32 5.63 13.15
C THR A 64 4.07 6.48 13.30
N VAL A 65 2.99 5.90 13.83
CA VAL A 65 1.76 6.65 14.18
C VAL A 65 2.08 7.83 15.09
N ASP A 66 2.94 7.65 16.11
CA ASP A 66 3.31 8.72 17.05
C ASP A 66 4.06 9.85 16.35
N SER A 67 5.05 9.52 15.50
CA SER A 67 5.79 10.55 14.76
C SER A 67 4.89 11.28 13.77
N GLY A 68 4.00 10.55 13.07
CA GLY A 68 3.02 11.11 12.15
C GLY A 68 2.00 12.03 12.84
N TRP A 69 1.46 11.57 13.97
CA TRP A 69 0.52 12.36 14.77
C TRP A 69 1.15 13.69 15.20
N LYS A 70 2.33 13.61 15.81
CA LYS A 70 3.05 14.80 16.25
C LYS A 70 3.30 15.78 15.10
N GLN A 71 3.81 15.29 13.98
CA GLN A 71 4.13 16.13 12.82
C GLN A 71 2.89 16.77 12.20
N LEU A 72 1.77 16.02 12.11
CA LEU A 72 0.49 16.57 11.63
C LEU A 72 -0.02 17.69 12.54
N VAL A 73 -0.12 17.42 13.85
CA VAL A 73 -0.78 18.33 14.80
C VAL A 73 0.11 19.56 15.09
N ASP A 74 1.41 19.36 15.32
CA ASP A 74 2.32 20.42 15.76
C ASP A 74 2.86 21.26 14.60
N THR A 75 2.77 20.76 13.35
CA THR A 75 3.42 21.45 12.22
C THR A 75 2.50 21.56 11.01
N TYR A 76 2.17 20.47 10.32
CA TYR A 76 1.60 20.52 8.98
C TYR A 76 0.22 21.19 8.93
N ILE A 77 -0.67 20.84 9.86
CA ILE A 77 -2.01 21.42 9.88
C ILE A 77 -1.97 22.88 10.27
N LEU A 78 -1.10 23.28 11.21
CA LEU A 78 -0.91 24.68 11.57
C LEU A 78 -0.39 25.49 10.38
N GLU A 79 0.63 25.00 9.69
CA GLU A 79 1.16 25.65 8.50
C GLU A 79 0.11 25.75 7.38
N LEU A 80 -0.68 24.70 7.12
CA LEU A 80 -1.77 24.74 6.13
C LEU A 80 -2.82 25.78 6.46
N ARG A 81 -3.20 25.91 7.73
CA ARG A 81 -4.18 26.89 8.21
C ARG A 81 -3.72 28.34 8.04
N LEU A 82 -2.43 28.58 8.12
CA LEU A 82 -1.83 29.92 7.91
C LEU A 82 -1.73 30.29 6.42
N MET A 83 -1.86 29.31 5.52
CA MET A 83 -1.84 29.60 4.08
C MET A 83 -3.14 30.26 3.64
N ARG A 84 -3.01 31.25 2.74
CA ARG A 84 -4.17 31.77 2.02
C ARG A 84 -4.78 30.67 1.14
N PRO A 85 -6.10 30.73 0.86
CA PRO A 85 -6.74 29.77 -0.07
C PRO A 85 -5.98 29.70 -1.41
N LYS A 86 -5.73 28.47 -1.88
CA LYS A 86 -4.94 28.19 -3.09
C LYS A 86 -5.58 27.03 -3.88
N PRO A 87 -5.27 26.90 -5.18
CA PRO A 87 -5.59 25.69 -5.94
C PRO A 87 -4.89 24.46 -5.36
N LEU A 88 -5.51 23.28 -5.54
CA LEU A 88 -4.97 21.98 -5.09
C LEU A 88 -3.47 21.83 -5.35
N MET A 89 -3.03 22.05 -6.60
CA MET A 89 -1.63 21.84 -6.98
C MET A 89 -0.62 22.74 -6.24
N ALA A 90 -1.07 23.87 -5.66
CA ALA A 90 -0.20 24.71 -4.82
C ALA A 90 0.00 24.07 -3.42
N TYR A 91 -1.03 23.44 -2.88
CA TYR A 91 -0.91 22.63 -1.65
C TYR A 91 -0.05 21.38 -1.90
N ILE A 92 -0.27 20.66 -3.00
CA ILE A 92 0.55 19.51 -3.37
C ILE A 92 2.04 19.87 -3.42
N ARG A 93 2.41 20.97 -4.06
CA ARG A 93 3.82 21.41 -4.08
C ARG A 93 4.40 21.67 -2.68
N GLN A 94 3.58 22.19 -1.76
CA GLN A 94 4.00 22.35 -0.37
C GLN A 94 4.21 21.01 0.33
N LEU A 95 3.30 20.05 0.12
CA LEU A 95 3.44 18.70 0.67
C LEU A 95 4.69 17.98 0.13
N GLN A 96 4.99 18.14 -1.16
CA GLN A 96 6.21 17.58 -1.76
C GLN A 96 7.48 18.22 -1.19
N PHE A 97 7.45 19.52 -0.86
CA PHE A 97 8.54 20.17 -0.14
C PHE A 97 8.72 19.57 1.28
N TRP A 98 7.62 19.38 2.02
CA TRP A 98 7.68 18.77 3.35
C TRP A 98 8.13 17.29 3.28
N LEU A 99 7.68 16.53 2.28
CA LEU A 99 8.15 15.16 2.06
C LEU A 99 9.67 15.08 1.96
N LYS A 100 10.28 15.98 1.16
CA LYS A 100 11.73 16.07 1.02
C LYS A 100 12.45 16.53 2.30
N ARG A 101 11.84 17.45 3.04
CA ARG A 101 12.41 18.00 4.28
C ARG A 101 12.40 17.00 5.42
N ASP A 102 11.28 16.32 5.62
CA ASP A 102 10.97 15.57 6.85
C ASP A 102 11.00 14.06 6.67
N ASN A 103 10.96 13.58 5.43
CA ASN A 103 10.95 12.16 5.07
C ASN A 103 9.85 11.35 5.79
N MET A 104 8.60 11.85 5.75
CA MET A 104 7.43 11.25 6.36
C MET A 104 6.37 10.90 5.29
N PRO A 105 6.63 9.90 4.44
CA PRO A 105 5.79 9.61 3.27
C PRO A 105 4.35 9.24 3.63
N MET A 106 4.10 8.44 4.68
CA MET A 106 2.75 7.99 5.01
C MET A 106 1.91 9.11 5.60
N THR A 107 2.52 9.99 6.38
CA THR A 107 1.86 11.19 6.92
C THR A 107 1.50 12.16 5.80
N ILE A 108 2.43 12.41 4.88
CA ILE A 108 2.19 13.26 3.70
C ILE A 108 1.13 12.64 2.80
N ALA A 109 1.17 11.31 2.58
CA ALA A 109 0.16 10.61 1.78
C ALA A 109 -1.25 10.80 2.35
N GLY A 110 -1.41 10.66 3.66
CA GLY A 110 -2.71 10.87 4.32
C GLY A 110 -3.25 12.28 4.08
N LEU A 111 -2.40 13.28 4.24
CA LEU A 111 -2.79 14.68 4.04
C LEU A 111 -3.03 15.01 2.56
N GLU A 112 -2.19 14.52 1.66
CA GLU A 112 -2.34 14.68 0.21
C GLU A 112 -3.65 14.05 -0.27
N ASN A 113 -3.92 12.80 0.13
CA ASN A 113 -5.13 12.09 -0.27
C ASN A 113 -6.40 12.80 0.23
N ALA A 114 -6.40 13.37 1.45
CA ALA A 114 -7.52 14.16 1.96
C ALA A 114 -7.76 15.43 1.11
N LEU A 115 -6.71 16.14 0.69
CA LEU A 115 -6.83 17.32 -0.16
C LEU A 115 -7.31 16.97 -1.57
N ILE A 116 -6.79 15.89 -2.16
CA ILE A 116 -7.22 15.40 -3.48
C ILE A 116 -8.68 14.96 -3.41
N ASN A 117 -9.05 14.20 -2.38
CA ASN A 117 -10.42 13.73 -2.18
C ASN A 117 -11.41 14.91 -2.05
N LEU A 118 -11.07 15.93 -1.26
CA LEU A 118 -11.87 17.15 -1.13
C LEU A 118 -12.08 17.84 -2.50
N ASP A 119 -11.00 18.07 -3.25
CA ASP A 119 -11.07 18.75 -4.55
C ASP A 119 -11.88 17.94 -5.57
N CYS A 120 -11.71 16.60 -5.57
CA CYS A 120 -12.44 15.72 -6.46
C CYS A 120 -13.93 15.61 -6.09
N ASN A 121 -14.28 15.64 -4.80
CA ASN A 121 -15.68 15.72 -4.36
C ASN A 121 -16.35 17.02 -4.84
N ARG A 122 -15.64 18.16 -4.78
CA ARG A 122 -16.12 19.45 -5.31
C ARG A 122 -16.32 19.43 -6.82
N LYS A 123 -15.48 18.70 -7.55
CA LYS A 123 -15.52 18.58 -9.02
C LYS A 123 -16.47 17.50 -9.51
N GLY A 124 -16.94 16.60 -8.65
CA GLY A 124 -17.77 15.46 -9.01
C GLY A 124 -17.00 14.40 -9.82
N VAL A 125 -15.69 14.23 -9.58
CA VAL A 125 -14.82 13.27 -10.29
C VAL A 125 -14.16 12.31 -9.32
N ASN A 126 -13.81 11.11 -9.80
CA ASN A 126 -13.07 10.12 -8.99
C ASN A 126 -11.61 10.56 -8.77
N SER A 127 -11.09 10.36 -7.55
CA SER A 127 -9.75 10.82 -7.16
C SER A 127 -8.64 10.13 -7.96
N VAL A 128 -8.69 8.80 -8.10
CA VAL A 128 -7.65 8.06 -8.82
C VAL A 128 -7.72 8.33 -10.31
N SER A 129 -8.92 8.28 -10.92
CA SER A 129 -9.10 8.63 -12.35
C SER A 129 -8.60 10.03 -12.66
N TYR A 130 -8.89 11.00 -11.79
CA TYR A 130 -8.46 12.39 -11.97
C TYR A 130 -6.93 12.53 -11.92
N ILE A 131 -6.29 11.95 -10.91
CA ILE A 131 -4.83 12.02 -10.77
C ILE A 131 -4.12 11.23 -11.85
N MET A 132 -4.58 10.02 -12.18
CA MET A 132 -3.97 9.17 -13.20
C MET A 132 -4.23 9.66 -14.62
N GLY A 133 -5.31 10.44 -14.83
CA GLY A 133 -5.71 10.93 -16.15
C GLY A 133 -6.27 9.84 -17.06
N GLN A 134 -6.81 8.75 -16.48
CA GLN A 134 -7.41 7.65 -17.22
C GLN A 134 -8.64 7.07 -16.51
N SER A 135 -9.52 6.39 -17.26
CA SER A 135 -10.65 5.65 -16.70
C SER A 135 -10.20 4.40 -15.97
N LEU A 136 -11.04 3.91 -15.06
CA LEU A 136 -10.83 2.68 -14.32
C LEU A 136 -11.60 1.53 -14.98
N GLU A 137 -11.01 0.34 -14.98
CA GLU A 137 -11.73 -0.89 -15.31
C GLU A 137 -12.87 -1.12 -14.31
N PRO A 138 -14.00 -1.68 -14.73
CA PRO A 138 -15.17 -1.85 -13.88
C PRO A 138 -14.98 -2.88 -12.78
N THR A 139 -14.02 -3.79 -12.92
CA THR A 139 -13.78 -4.88 -11.99
C THR A 139 -12.29 -5.11 -11.75
N ILE A 140 -11.97 -5.60 -10.56
CA ILE A 140 -10.63 -6.10 -10.22
C ILE A 140 -10.71 -7.52 -9.66
N LEU A 141 -9.58 -8.21 -9.69
CA LEU A 141 -9.39 -9.53 -9.08
C LEU A 141 -8.67 -9.39 -7.74
N ASN A 142 -8.96 -10.29 -6.80
CA ASN A 142 -8.25 -10.31 -5.52
C ASN A 142 -7.01 -11.20 -5.53
N GLY A 143 -6.06 -10.83 -4.67
CA GLY A 143 -4.95 -11.67 -4.25
C GLY A 143 -4.90 -11.72 -2.73
N ILE A 144 -4.54 -12.87 -2.19
CA ILE A 144 -4.51 -13.12 -0.75
C ILE A 144 -3.07 -13.33 -0.29
N VAL A 145 -2.75 -12.72 0.85
CA VAL A 145 -1.49 -12.95 1.57
C VAL A 145 -1.75 -13.97 2.68
N ILE A 146 -0.98 -15.06 2.70
CA ILE A 146 -0.98 -16.04 3.78
C ILE A 146 0.30 -15.84 4.58
N GLY A 147 0.14 -15.56 5.88
CA GLY A 147 1.22 -15.35 6.83
C GLY A 147 1.93 -16.64 7.23
N ASP A 148 2.71 -16.56 8.32
CA ASP A 148 3.38 -17.70 8.92
C ASP A 148 2.36 -18.57 9.69
N VAL A 149 1.69 -19.47 8.94
CA VAL A 149 0.75 -20.46 9.49
C VAL A 149 1.43 -21.83 9.64
N PRO A 150 0.97 -22.72 10.55
CA PRO A 150 1.50 -24.06 10.65
C PRO A 150 1.44 -24.83 9.32
N MET A 151 2.48 -25.60 9.01
CA MET A 151 2.62 -26.32 7.74
C MET A 151 1.44 -27.27 7.47
N ASP A 152 0.95 -27.95 8.51
CA ASP A 152 -0.19 -28.86 8.46
C ASP A 152 -1.54 -28.18 8.19
N LYS A 153 -1.62 -26.85 8.32
CA LYS A 153 -2.81 -26.02 8.04
C LYS A 153 -2.72 -25.27 6.71
N LEU A 154 -1.55 -25.25 6.10
CA LEU A 154 -1.30 -24.39 4.94
C LEU A 154 -2.20 -24.76 3.76
N LEU A 155 -2.31 -26.02 3.39
CA LEU A 155 -3.12 -26.45 2.25
C LEU A 155 -4.62 -26.22 2.49
N ASP A 156 -5.13 -26.44 3.69
CA ASP A 156 -6.54 -26.18 4.02
C ASP A 156 -6.88 -24.69 3.84
N ILE A 157 -5.95 -23.80 4.25
CA ILE A 157 -6.13 -22.35 4.10
C ILE A 157 -6.06 -21.95 2.62
N VAL A 158 -5.12 -22.52 1.85
CA VAL A 158 -5.00 -22.26 0.41
C VAL A 158 -6.29 -22.73 -0.30
N GLU A 159 -6.78 -23.95 0.00
CA GLU A 159 -7.99 -24.48 -0.61
C GLU A 159 -9.21 -23.60 -0.31
N GLN A 160 -9.37 -23.13 0.92
CA GLN A 160 -10.46 -22.23 1.28
C GLN A 160 -10.44 -20.97 0.40
N HIS A 161 -9.27 -20.37 0.17
CA HIS A 161 -9.17 -19.17 -0.65
C HIS A 161 -9.38 -19.46 -2.14
N VAL A 162 -8.82 -20.54 -2.66
CA VAL A 162 -8.97 -20.95 -4.06
C VAL A 162 -10.45 -21.29 -4.35
N SER A 163 -11.12 -22.02 -3.46
CA SER A 163 -12.55 -22.36 -3.58
C SER A 163 -13.44 -21.11 -3.56
N ASN A 164 -13.03 -20.05 -2.88
CA ASN A 164 -13.69 -18.74 -2.88
C ASN A 164 -13.33 -17.87 -4.10
N GLY A 165 -12.62 -18.46 -5.09
CA GLY A 165 -12.31 -17.81 -6.35
C GLY A 165 -11.07 -16.89 -6.32
N CYS A 166 -10.24 -16.93 -5.26
CA CYS A 166 -9.00 -16.18 -5.20
C CYS A 166 -8.11 -16.47 -6.41
N LYS A 167 -7.59 -15.42 -7.04
CA LYS A 167 -6.84 -15.52 -8.30
C LYS A 167 -5.34 -15.60 -8.12
N ARG A 168 -4.82 -15.11 -6.99
CA ARG A 168 -3.40 -15.14 -6.68
C ARG A 168 -3.18 -15.32 -5.18
N ILE A 169 -2.24 -16.18 -4.80
CA ILE A 169 -1.78 -16.33 -3.42
C ILE A 169 -0.33 -15.85 -3.30
N LYS A 170 -0.05 -15.10 -2.22
CA LYS A 170 1.30 -14.73 -1.79
C LYS A 170 1.59 -15.36 -0.44
N LEU A 171 2.66 -16.15 -0.34
CA LEU A 171 3.09 -16.77 0.92
C LEU A 171 4.16 -15.92 1.58
N LYS A 172 4.05 -15.69 2.88
CA LYS A 172 5.16 -15.19 3.69
C LYS A 172 6.16 -16.31 3.89
N VAL A 173 7.43 -16.04 3.57
CA VAL A 173 8.51 -17.03 3.60
C VAL A 173 9.71 -16.52 4.40
N SER A 174 10.52 -17.47 4.86
CA SER A 174 11.79 -17.19 5.55
C SER A 174 12.78 -18.33 5.29
N PRO A 175 14.08 -18.18 5.65
CA PRO A 175 15.08 -19.24 5.51
C PRO A 175 14.72 -20.55 6.23
N ARG A 176 13.81 -20.53 7.20
CA ARG A 176 13.45 -21.68 8.04
C ARG A 176 12.77 -22.80 7.24
N ASP A 177 11.72 -22.47 6.48
CA ASP A 177 10.84 -23.43 5.80
C ASP A 177 10.16 -22.88 4.55
N GLY A 178 10.63 -21.72 4.06
CA GLY A 178 9.96 -20.98 3.00
C GLY A 178 9.90 -21.75 1.69
N TYR A 179 10.97 -22.43 1.30
CA TYR A 179 11.01 -23.22 0.08
C TYR A 179 10.05 -24.43 0.16
N GLU A 180 10.11 -25.19 1.25
CA GLU A 180 9.28 -26.38 1.47
C GLU A 180 7.80 -26.02 1.50
N ARG A 181 7.45 -24.91 2.17
CA ARG A 181 6.12 -24.35 2.23
C ARG A 181 5.59 -23.98 0.84
N THR A 182 6.42 -23.31 0.04
CA THR A 182 6.06 -22.87 -1.30
C THR A 182 5.92 -24.06 -2.25
N ARG A 183 6.83 -25.02 -2.17
CA ARG A 183 6.79 -26.27 -2.93
C ARG A 183 5.53 -27.08 -2.62
N LEU A 184 5.18 -27.23 -1.34
CA LEU A 184 3.97 -27.93 -0.92
C LEU A 184 2.71 -27.35 -1.60
N VAL A 185 2.61 -26.02 -1.67
CA VAL A 185 1.48 -25.35 -2.35
C VAL A 185 1.57 -25.55 -3.86
N ARG A 186 2.76 -25.41 -4.47
CA ARG A 186 2.95 -25.58 -5.91
C ARG A 186 2.63 -27.01 -6.37
N ASP A 187 3.05 -28.03 -5.60
CA ASP A 187 2.78 -29.43 -5.91
C ASP A 187 1.27 -29.73 -5.86
N ALA A 188 0.54 -29.14 -4.90
CA ALA A 188 -0.92 -29.29 -4.79
C ALA A 188 -1.71 -28.47 -5.81
N TYR A 189 -1.19 -27.31 -6.23
CA TYR A 189 -1.84 -26.36 -7.14
C TYR A 189 -0.89 -25.90 -8.25
N PRO A 190 -0.62 -26.76 -9.27
CA PRO A 190 0.38 -26.49 -10.31
C PRO A 190 0.15 -25.19 -11.11
N GLU A 191 -1.12 -24.82 -11.33
CA GLU A 191 -1.51 -23.66 -12.15
C GLU A 191 -1.84 -22.39 -11.32
N LEU A 192 -1.71 -22.45 -10.00
CA LEU A 192 -2.02 -21.31 -9.14
C LEU A 192 -1.03 -20.16 -9.40
N ALA A 193 -1.55 -18.95 -9.61
CA ALA A 193 -0.73 -17.75 -9.60
C ALA A 193 -0.15 -17.56 -8.18
N LEU A 194 1.14 -17.86 -8.02
CA LEU A 194 1.82 -17.92 -6.74
C LEU A 194 3.00 -16.94 -6.71
N ALA A 195 3.10 -16.17 -5.63
CA ALA A 195 4.22 -15.32 -5.31
C ALA A 195 4.69 -15.61 -3.87
N VAL A 196 5.89 -15.20 -3.53
CA VAL A 196 6.39 -15.26 -2.16
C VAL A 196 6.92 -13.91 -1.72
N ASP A 197 6.86 -13.65 -0.42
CA ASP A 197 7.35 -12.42 0.20
C ASP A 197 8.20 -12.78 1.41
N ALA A 198 9.47 -12.45 1.33
CA ALA A 198 10.46 -12.77 2.34
C ALA A 198 10.68 -11.64 3.36
N ASN A 199 10.14 -10.45 3.13
CA ASN A 199 10.34 -9.27 4.00
C ASN A 199 11.81 -9.09 4.45
N GLN A 200 12.75 -9.26 3.51
CA GLN A 200 14.20 -9.13 3.74
C GLN A 200 14.78 -10.14 4.75
N SER A 201 14.20 -11.33 4.85
CA SER A 201 14.62 -12.32 5.84
C SER A 201 15.84 -13.14 5.46
N TYR A 202 16.24 -13.15 4.17
CA TYR A 202 17.47 -13.83 3.72
C TYR A 202 18.66 -12.88 3.78
N THR A 203 19.82 -13.44 4.14
CA THR A 203 21.10 -12.76 4.05
C THR A 203 21.79 -13.07 2.71
N TYR A 204 22.81 -12.30 2.34
CA TYR A 204 23.49 -12.45 1.04
C TYR A 204 24.20 -13.81 0.86
N ASP A 205 24.67 -14.42 1.93
CA ASP A 205 25.26 -15.77 1.94
C ASP A 205 24.22 -16.89 1.74
N GLN A 206 22.92 -16.58 1.83
CA GLN A 206 21.81 -17.51 1.56
C GLN A 206 21.29 -17.42 0.11
N LEU A 207 22.08 -16.86 -0.81
CA LEU A 207 21.72 -16.67 -2.21
C LEU A 207 21.20 -17.95 -2.87
N GLU A 208 21.83 -19.10 -2.62
CA GLU A 208 21.43 -20.40 -3.19
C GLU A 208 20.05 -20.85 -2.68
N MET A 209 19.68 -20.49 -1.44
CA MET A 209 18.35 -20.79 -0.92
C MET A 209 17.28 -19.99 -1.66
N VAL A 210 17.58 -18.75 -2.03
CA VAL A 210 16.67 -17.92 -2.84
C VAL A 210 16.65 -18.41 -4.30
N ALA A 211 17.78 -18.80 -4.85
CA ALA A 211 17.85 -19.36 -6.21
C ALA A 211 17.05 -20.68 -6.35
N ALA A 212 16.90 -21.46 -5.30
CA ALA A 212 16.08 -22.67 -5.32
C ALA A 212 14.61 -22.42 -5.71
N TYR A 213 14.07 -21.23 -5.46
CA TYR A 213 12.71 -20.88 -5.87
C TYR A 213 12.51 -20.81 -7.40
N ASN A 214 13.60 -20.80 -8.21
CA ASN A 214 13.50 -20.78 -9.67
C ASN A 214 12.65 -21.94 -10.23
N ASP A 215 12.68 -23.10 -9.58
CA ASP A 215 11.97 -24.30 -10.03
C ASP A 215 10.47 -24.28 -9.69
N LEU A 216 10.00 -23.28 -8.93
CA LEU A 216 8.63 -23.21 -8.43
C LEU A 216 7.70 -22.36 -9.30
N HIS A 217 8.16 -21.83 -10.45
CA HIS A 217 7.37 -21.05 -11.39
C HIS A 217 6.54 -19.94 -10.72
N LEU A 218 7.22 -19.13 -9.90
CA LEU A 218 6.60 -18.02 -9.18
C LEU A 218 6.43 -16.80 -10.07
N LEU A 219 5.41 -15.99 -9.78
CA LEU A 219 5.26 -14.64 -10.37
C LEU A 219 6.42 -13.73 -9.98
N CYS A 220 6.81 -13.76 -8.72
CA CYS A 220 7.99 -13.04 -8.20
C CYS A 220 8.37 -13.54 -6.81
N ILE A 221 9.58 -13.17 -6.39
CA ILE A 221 10.05 -13.20 -5.00
C ILE A 221 10.13 -11.74 -4.54
N GLU A 222 9.31 -11.36 -3.55
CA GLU A 222 9.28 -10.02 -2.99
C GLU A 222 10.27 -9.89 -1.83
N GLU A 223 11.09 -8.83 -1.88
CA GLU A 223 12.08 -8.45 -0.85
C GLU A 223 12.86 -9.63 -0.28
N PRO A 224 13.60 -10.39 -1.12
CA PRO A 224 14.29 -11.59 -0.62
C PRO A 224 15.38 -11.26 0.39
N PHE A 225 16.22 -10.26 0.13
CA PHE A 225 17.45 -10.04 0.88
C PHE A 225 17.35 -8.89 1.88
N SER A 226 17.95 -9.11 3.06
CA SER A 226 18.22 -8.04 4.02
C SER A 226 19.27 -7.10 3.44
N MET A 227 18.83 -5.90 3.04
CA MET A 227 19.72 -4.90 2.46
C MET A 227 19.70 -3.60 3.29
N THR A 228 20.87 -2.99 3.44
CA THR A 228 20.98 -1.70 4.12
C THR A 228 20.44 -0.57 3.22
N ASN A 229 20.72 -0.65 1.93
CA ASN A 229 20.23 0.27 0.91
C ASN A 229 20.51 -0.32 -0.50
N LEU A 230 19.91 0.30 -1.51
CA LEU A 230 20.04 -0.14 -2.91
C LEU A 230 21.48 -0.07 -3.44
N THR A 231 22.30 0.87 -2.97
CA THR A 231 23.71 0.96 -3.39
C THR A 231 24.51 -0.24 -2.89
N THR A 232 24.30 -0.66 -1.65
CA THR A 232 24.93 -1.86 -1.10
C THR A 232 24.46 -3.12 -1.82
N TYR A 233 23.17 -3.23 -2.10
CA TYR A 233 22.60 -4.34 -2.87
C TYR A 233 23.20 -4.42 -4.28
N LYS A 234 23.31 -3.28 -4.97
CA LYS A 234 23.96 -3.19 -6.28
C LYS A 234 25.40 -3.69 -6.22
N ALA A 235 26.21 -3.15 -5.30
CA ALA A 235 27.62 -3.53 -5.16
C ALA A 235 27.78 -5.03 -4.91
N TRP A 236 26.93 -5.62 -4.06
CA TRP A 236 26.94 -7.05 -3.83
C TRP A 236 26.55 -7.83 -5.10
N LYS A 237 25.46 -7.48 -5.77
CA LYS A 237 25.00 -8.16 -6.99
C LYS A 237 26.07 -8.12 -8.09
N GLU A 238 26.76 -6.99 -8.27
CA GLU A 238 27.85 -6.81 -9.25
C GLU A 238 29.13 -7.56 -8.86
N SER A 239 29.33 -7.90 -7.59
CA SER A 239 30.48 -8.70 -7.15
C SER A 239 30.38 -10.19 -7.49
N LEU A 240 29.18 -10.66 -7.83
CA LEU A 240 28.94 -12.06 -8.17
C LEU A 240 29.37 -12.35 -9.62
N PRO A 241 30.03 -13.49 -9.86
CA PRO A 241 30.43 -13.87 -11.22
C PRO A 241 29.22 -14.12 -12.14
N ASN A 242 28.14 -14.63 -11.57
CA ASN A 242 26.87 -14.86 -12.25
C ASN A 242 25.72 -14.60 -11.27
N TRP A 243 24.59 -14.09 -11.77
CA TRP A 243 23.36 -13.96 -11.00
C TRP A 243 22.53 -15.24 -11.17
N PRO A 244 22.31 -16.05 -10.09
CA PRO A 244 21.67 -17.36 -10.23
C PRO A 244 20.14 -17.30 -10.19
N ILE A 245 19.54 -16.18 -9.76
CA ILE A 245 18.07 -16.07 -9.60
C ILE A 245 17.48 -15.70 -10.96
N THR A 246 16.57 -16.54 -11.46
CA THR A 246 15.80 -16.33 -12.70
C THR A 246 14.36 -15.93 -12.44
N THR A 247 13.85 -16.21 -11.23
CA THR A 247 12.54 -15.71 -10.78
C THR A 247 12.60 -14.19 -10.58
N SER A 248 11.59 -13.47 -11.05
CA SER A 248 11.53 -12.01 -10.95
C SER A 248 11.66 -11.51 -9.50
N ILE A 249 12.52 -10.54 -9.27
CA ILE A 249 12.68 -9.89 -7.97
C ILE A 249 11.71 -8.70 -7.89
N CYS A 250 10.79 -8.76 -6.91
CA CYS A 250 9.89 -7.66 -6.60
C CYS A 250 10.45 -6.85 -5.43
N LEU A 251 10.44 -5.51 -5.55
CA LEU A 251 10.82 -4.62 -4.46
C LEU A 251 9.58 -3.92 -3.88
N ASP A 252 9.53 -3.83 -2.56
CA ASP A 252 8.51 -3.21 -1.71
C ASP A 252 9.15 -2.17 -0.78
N GLU A 253 9.52 -2.56 0.42
CA GLU A 253 10.08 -1.68 1.45
C GLU A 253 11.45 -1.08 1.12
N SER A 254 12.12 -1.58 0.10
CA SER A 254 13.37 -1.00 -0.41
C SER A 254 13.18 0.20 -1.34
N ILE A 255 11.95 0.44 -1.80
CA ILE A 255 11.59 1.57 -2.67
C ILE A 255 10.71 2.54 -1.88
N LEU A 256 11.32 3.56 -1.30
CA LEU A 256 10.65 4.56 -0.48
C LEU A 256 10.37 5.87 -1.23
N SER A 257 10.96 6.04 -2.42
CA SER A 257 10.84 7.26 -3.20
C SER A 257 10.91 6.97 -4.72
N TYR A 258 10.56 7.99 -5.51
CA TYR A 258 10.77 7.98 -6.96
C TYR A 258 12.26 7.83 -7.33
N ASP A 259 13.16 8.44 -6.55
CA ASP A 259 14.60 8.38 -6.79
C ASP A 259 15.14 6.96 -6.54
N ASP A 260 14.65 6.26 -5.48
CA ASP A 260 14.99 4.85 -5.23
C ASP A 260 14.54 3.96 -6.39
N LEU A 261 13.30 4.16 -6.87
CA LEU A 261 12.77 3.41 -8.01
C LEU A 261 13.61 3.64 -9.27
N SER A 262 13.91 4.90 -9.58
CA SER A 262 14.74 5.25 -10.74
C SER A 262 16.12 4.61 -10.66
N TYR A 263 16.76 4.68 -9.49
CA TYR A 263 18.04 4.02 -9.24
C TYR A 263 17.95 2.50 -9.42
N ALA A 264 16.92 1.87 -8.85
CA ALA A 264 16.74 0.41 -8.97
C ALA A 264 16.55 -0.02 -10.43
N ILE A 265 15.77 0.73 -11.22
CA ILE A 265 15.55 0.48 -12.64
C ILE A 265 16.86 0.65 -13.44
N GLU A 266 17.56 1.77 -13.28
CA GLU A 266 18.80 2.09 -13.99
C GLU A 266 19.89 1.05 -13.76
N HIS A 267 19.94 0.48 -12.56
CA HIS A 267 20.92 -0.53 -12.19
C HIS A 267 20.41 -1.98 -12.25
N ARG A 268 19.21 -2.21 -12.81
CA ARG A 268 18.61 -3.55 -12.98
C ARG A 268 18.53 -4.34 -11.67
N LEU A 269 18.12 -3.66 -10.61
CA LEU A 269 17.95 -4.25 -9.27
C LEU A 269 16.53 -4.73 -9.02
N ILE A 270 15.58 -4.36 -9.88
CA ILE A 270 14.15 -4.61 -9.76
C ILE A 270 13.61 -5.19 -11.07
N ASP A 271 12.78 -6.21 -10.96
CA ASP A 271 12.05 -6.78 -12.08
C ASP A 271 10.54 -6.46 -11.98
N VAL A 272 10.01 -6.25 -10.77
CA VAL A 272 8.59 -5.94 -10.48
C VAL A 272 8.51 -4.95 -9.32
N LEU A 273 7.61 -3.95 -9.40
CA LEU A 273 7.34 -3.02 -8.30
C LEU A 273 6.07 -3.38 -7.56
N ASN A 274 6.14 -3.51 -6.23
CA ASN A 274 4.96 -3.47 -5.36
C ASN A 274 4.62 -2.00 -5.06
N VAL A 275 3.45 -1.53 -5.51
CA VAL A 275 2.99 -0.14 -5.34
C VAL A 275 2.13 -0.02 -4.10
N LYS A 276 2.48 0.91 -3.20
CA LYS A 276 1.69 1.27 -2.01
C LYS A 276 1.65 2.80 -1.87
N VAL A 277 0.45 3.37 -1.91
CA VAL A 277 0.24 4.84 -1.91
C VAL A 277 0.89 5.51 -0.70
N GLY A 278 0.69 4.94 0.49
CA GLY A 278 1.27 5.49 1.73
C GLY A 278 2.79 5.49 1.72
N ARG A 279 3.41 4.37 1.36
CA ARG A 279 4.87 4.23 1.33
C ARG A 279 5.52 5.21 0.35
N LEU A 280 4.91 5.44 -0.81
CA LEU A 280 5.43 6.32 -1.85
C LEU A 280 5.17 7.82 -1.58
N GLY A 281 4.35 8.16 -0.57
CA GLY A 281 4.11 9.57 -0.21
C GLY A 281 2.91 10.21 -0.88
N GLY A 282 1.90 9.43 -1.30
CA GLY A 282 0.63 9.89 -1.84
C GLY A 282 0.39 9.51 -3.29
N LEU A 283 -0.78 9.89 -3.81
CA LEU A 283 -1.22 9.57 -5.18
C LEU A 283 -0.34 10.22 -6.26
N ILE A 284 0.21 11.41 -6.01
CA ILE A 284 1.08 12.09 -7.00
C ILE A 284 2.39 11.34 -7.18
N GLN A 285 3.03 10.92 -6.09
CA GLN A 285 4.25 10.11 -6.16
C GLN A 285 3.97 8.72 -6.71
N THR A 286 2.83 8.12 -6.35
CA THR A 286 2.37 6.85 -6.91
C THR A 286 2.20 6.93 -8.42
N ARG A 287 1.56 8.00 -8.91
CA ARG A 287 1.45 8.24 -10.37
C ARG A 287 2.82 8.33 -11.03
N ALA A 288 3.75 9.10 -10.45
CA ALA A 288 5.10 9.23 -11.00
C ALA A 288 5.81 7.87 -11.06
N ALA A 289 5.72 7.05 -10.01
CA ALA A 289 6.30 5.72 -9.95
C ALA A 289 5.69 4.78 -11.00
N ILE A 290 4.36 4.75 -11.16
CA ILE A 290 3.68 3.93 -12.17
C ILE A 290 4.08 4.36 -13.58
N LEU A 291 4.13 5.66 -13.87
CA LEU A 291 4.58 6.14 -15.19
C LEU A 291 6.04 5.77 -15.45
N ARG A 292 6.91 5.85 -14.45
CA ARG A 292 8.31 5.42 -14.58
C ARG A 292 8.44 3.92 -14.87
N CYS A 293 7.61 3.10 -14.21
CA CYS A 293 7.53 1.66 -14.51
C CYS A 293 7.09 1.40 -15.94
N ARG A 294 6.02 2.08 -16.41
CA ARG A 294 5.53 1.96 -17.80
C ARG A 294 6.61 2.34 -18.83
N GLU A 295 7.31 3.46 -18.61
CA GLU A 295 8.41 3.92 -19.48
C GLU A 295 9.54 2.91 -19.56
N ALA A 296 9.88 2.26 -18.45
CA ALA A 296 10.96 1.29 -18.36
C ALA A 296 10.55 -0.15 -18.73
N GLY A 297 9.26 -0.41 -18.96
CA GLY A 297 8.75 -1.76 -19.16
C GLY A 297 8.81 -2.63 -17.90
N ILE A 298 8.87 -2.04 -16.71
CA ILE A 298 8.85 -2.75 -15.43
C ILE A 298 7.40 -2.99 -15.02
N PRO A 299 6.95 -4.24 -14.88
CA PRO A 299 5.63 -4.54 -14.37
C PRO A 299 5.47 -4.08 -12.91
N TYR A 300 4.22 -3.74 -12.54
CA TYR A 300 3.87 -3.34 -11.18
C TYR A 300 2.55 -3.97 -10.74
N TRP A 301 2.33 -4.04 -9.45
CA TRP A 301 1.09 -4.49 -8.84
C TRP A 301 0.81 -3.72 -7.56
N ILE A 302 -0.41 -3.83 -7.03
CA ILE A 302 -0.87 -2.98 -5.93
C ILE A 302 -0.84 -3.77 -4.62
N GLY A 303 -0.03 -3.30 -3.67
CA GLY A 303 0.07 -3.85 -2.33
C GLY A 303 -0.94 -3.26 -1.35
N SER A 304 -0.80 -3.62 -0.07
CA SER A 304 -1.64 -3.17 1.04
C SER A 304 -0.80 -3.01 2.31
N MET A 305 -1.28 -2.16 3.24
CA MET A 305 -0.64 -1.85 4.53
C MET A 305 -1.51 -2.28 5.72
N VAL A 306 -2.48 -3.16 5.49
CA VAL A 306 -3.53 -3.48 6.49
C VAL A 306 -4.27 -2.20 6.94
N GLU A 307 -4.45 -1.28 6.00
CA GLU A 307 -5.13 -0.01 6.16
C GLU A 307 -6.65 -0.17 6.21
N SER A 308 -7.34 0.88 6.68
CA SER A 308 -8.81 0.97 6.59
C SER A 308 -9.27 1.16 5.15
N GLY A 309 -10.57 1.02 4.92
CA GLY A 309 -11.20 1.24 3.62
C GLY A 309 -10.91 2.63 3.04
N ILE A 310 -10.65 3.65 3.85
CA ILE A 310 -10.34 5.02 3.38
C ILE A 310 -9.08 5.03 2.50
N SER A 311 -8.02 4.35 2.91
CA SER A 311 -6.82 4.23 2.08
C SER A 311 -6.91 3.06 1.10
N LYS A 312 -7.47 1.92 1.53
CA LYS A 312 -7.55 0.72 0.70
C LYS A 312 -8.38 0.92 -0.57
N ILE A 313 -9.41 1.77 -0.56
CA ILE A 313 -10.22 2.04 -1.76
C ILE A 313 -9.39 2.69 -2.88
N LEU A 314 -8.38 3.50 -2.54
CA LEU A 314 -7.45 4.06 -3.53
C LEU A 314 -6.61 2.95 -4.17
N HIS A 315 -6.21 1.93 -3.41
CA HIS A 315 -5.50 0.76 -3.92
C HIS A 315 -6.40 -0.09 -4.83
N VAL A 316 -7.68 -0.29 -4.47
CA VAL A 316 -8.70 -0.94 -5.32
C VAL A 316 -8.81 -0.22 -6.67
N GLN A 317 -8.92 1.09 -6.65
CA GLN A 317 -9.03 1.91 -7.85
C GLN A 317 -7.72 1.93 -8.67
N LEU A 318 -6.55 1.94 -8.05
CA LEU A 318 -5.26 1.80 -8.74
C LEU A 318 -5.10 0.42 -9.40
N ALA A 319 -5.61 -0.66 -8.76
CA ALA A 319 -5.62 -1.99 -9.37
C ALA A 319 -6.50 -2.06 -10.63
N ALA A 320 -7.43 -1.12 -10.78
CA ALA A 320 -8.32 -1.00 -11.94
C ALA A 320 -7.74 -0.15 -13.09
N LEU A 321 -6.43 0.14 -13.09
CA LEU A 321 -5.79 0.85 -14.22
C LEU A 321 -5.64 -0.01 -15.47
N GLY A 322 -5.91 -1.33 -15.40
CA GLY A 322 -5.97 -2.25 -16.52
C GLY A 322 -4.63 -2.84 -16.97
N ASP A 323 -3.51 -2.38 -16.42
CA ASP A 323 -2.16 -2.81 -16.78
C ASP A 323 -1.33 -3.31 -15.58
N THR A 324 -1.98 -3.65 -14.47
CA THR A 324 -1.30 -4.26 -13.33
C THR A 324 -0.87 -5.69 -13.65
N TYR A 325 0.35 -6.05 -13.23
CA TYR A 325 0.98 -7.35 -13.53
C TYR A 325 0.19 -8.55 -13.00
N MET A 326 -0.39 -8.41 -11.82
CA MET A 326 -1.14 -9.47 -11.14
C MET A 326 -2.22 -8.88 -10.23
N ALA A 327 -3.12 -9.73 -9.72
CA ALA A 327 -4.06 -9.36 -8.67
C ALA A 327 -3.31 -8.85 -7.43
N GLY A 328 -3.72 -7.68 -6.92
CA GLY A 328 -3.09 -7.01 -5.78
C GLY A 328 -3.29 -7.74 -4.44
N ASP A 329 -2.61 -7.28 -3.38
CA ASP A 329 -2.87 -7.72 -1.99
C ASP A 329 -4.17 -7.09 -1.46
N LEU A 330 -5.27 -7.31 -2.19
CA LEU A 330 -6.57 -6.70 -1.92
C LEU A 330 -7.55 -7.78 -1.50
N SER A 331 -7.96 -7.73 -0.26
CA SER A 331 -8.91 -8.65 0.37
C SER A 331 -10.09 -7.89 0.97
N ASP A 332 -11.15 -8.61 1.30
CA ASP A 332 -12.31 -8.07 1.99
C ASP A 332 -11.91 -7.29 3.25
N SER A 333 -12.59 -6.19 3.54
CA SER A 333 -12.44 -5.46 4.80
C SER A 333 -12.70 -6.38 6.00
N SER A 334 -13.72 -7.23 5.89
CA SER A 334 -14.13 -8.19 6.91
C SER A 334 -13.08 -9.27 7.21
N ARG A 335 -12.03 -9.41 6.39
CA ARG A 335 -10.90 -10.27 6.70
C ARG A 335 -10.12 -9.78 7.92
N TYR A 336 -9.95 -8.47 8.05
CA TYR A 336 -9.13 -7.86 9.10
C TYR A 336 -9.94 -7.24 10.21
N PHE A 337 -11.06 -6.59 9.87
CA PHE A 337 -11.85 -5.76 10.77
C PHE A 337 -13.27 -6.30 10.94
N GLU A 338 -13.88 -6.07 12.11
CA GLU A 338 -15.31 -6.34 12.30
C GLU A 338 -16.16 -5.31 11.53
N HIS A 339 -15.70 -4.07 11.54
CA HIS A 339 -16.31 -2.97 10.83
C HIS A 339 -15.24 -2.08 10.22
N ASP A 340 -15.49 -1.57 9.01
CA ASP A 340 -14.63 -0.61 8.34
C ASP A 340 -15.22 0.81 8.41
N PHE A 341 -14.45 1.79 7.98
CA PHE A 341 -14.84 3.21 7.97
C PHE A 341 -15.59 3.64 6.72
N ILE A 342 -15.80 2.76 5.76
CA ILE A 342 -16.47 3.06 4.48
C ILE A 342 -17.74 2.22 4.27
N ASN A 343 -18.62 2.75 3.42
CA ASN A 343 -19.80 2.02 2.95
C ASN A 343 -20.00 2.25 1.43
N PRO A 344 -20.12 1.21 0.60
CA PRO A 344 -19.99 -0.21 0.98
C PRO A 344 -18.55 -0.55 1.39
N GLU A 345 -18.40 -1.53 2.28
CA GLU A 345 -17.10 -2.10 2.61
C GLU A 345 -16.52 -2.85 1.41
N ILE A 346 -15.18 -2.96 1.36
CA ILE A 346 -14.49 -3.73 0.31
C ILE A 346 -14.84 -5.20 0.48
N SER A 347 -15.42 -5.79 -0.57
CA SER A 347 -15.84 -7.18 -0.60
C SER A 347 -15.69 -7.80 -1.97
N PHE A 348 -15.13 -8.99 -2.02
CA PHE A 348 -14.91 -9.77 -3.24
C PHE A 348 -15.88 -10.95 -3.29
N THR A 349 -16.53 -11.13 -4.44
CA THR A 349 -17.40 -12.28 -4.70
C THR A 349 -16.77 -13.12 -5.81
N ASN A 350 -16.54 -14.39 -5.55
CA ASN A 350 -15.87 -15.31 -6.49
C ASN A 350 -14.53 -14.74 -7.02
N GLY A 351 -13.76 -14.10 -6.12
CA GLY A 351 -12.45 -13.54 -6.43
C GLY A 351 -12.48 -12.23 -7.24
N SER A 352 -13.63 -11.58 -7.39
CA SER A 352 -13.78 -10.34 -8.14
C SER A 352 -14.58 -9.30 -7.34
N MET A 353 -14.30 -8.02 -7.57
CA MET A 353 -15.01 -6.89 -6.97
C MET A 353 -15.35 -5.84 -8.03
N GLN A 354 -16.54 -5.26 -7.95
CA GLN A 354 -16.90 -4.06 -8.72
C GLN A 354 -16.17 -2.85 -8.14
N VAL A 355 -15.53 -2.07 -9.00
CA VAL A 355 -14.72 -0.92 -8.59
C VAL A 355 -15.61 0.31 -8.40
N PRO A 356 -15.71 0.89 -7.19
CA PRO A 356 -16.41 2.15 -6.99
C PRO A 356 -15.73 3.28 -7.77
N ASN A 357 -16.50 3.96 -8.62
CA ASN A 357 -16.00 5.01 -9.51
C ASN A 357 -16.80 6.33 -9.38
N GLY A 358 -17.41 6.57 -8.23
CA GLY A 358 -18.08 7.83 -7.89
C GLY A 358 -17.09 8.96 -7.58
N ALA A 359 -17.62 10.15 -7.27
CA ALA A 359 -16.82 11.30 -6.88
C ALA A 359 -15.93 11.00 -5.67
N GLY A 360 -14.76 11.63 -5.63
CA GLY A 360 -13.82 11.45 -4.54
C GLY A 360 -13.32 10.01 -4.41
N LEU A 361 -13.58 9.38 -3.28
CA LEU A 361 -13.27 7.97 -3.02
C LEU A 361 -14.24 7.00 -3.72
N GLY A 362 -15.40 7.49 -4.20
CA GLY A 362 -16.44 6.64 -4.80
C GLY A 362 -17.25 5.81 -3.81
N VAL A 363 -17.04 6.01 -2.53
CA VAL A 363 -17.73 5.37 -1.39
C VAL A 363 -18.04 6.41 -0.31
N ASP A 364 -19.03 6.11 0.55
CA ASP A 364 -19.31 6.94 1.71
C ASP A 364 -18.33 6.64 2.84
N VAL A 365 -17.83 7.68 3.50
CA VAL A 365 -17.03 7.56 4.73
C VAL A 365 -17.93 7.75 5.94
N LEU A 366 -17.84 6.86 6.92
CA LEU A 366 -18.71 6.79 8.08
C LEU A 366 -18.08 7.52 9.29
N ASP A 367 -18.37 8.82 9.45
CA ASP A 367 -17.85 9.64 10.55
C ASP A 367 -18.14 9.02 11.92
N ASN A 368 -19.32 8.43 12.11
CA ASN A 368 -19.69 7.78 13.36
C ASN A 368 -18.82 6.57 13.70
N ARG A 369 -18.35 5.83 12.69
CA ARG A 369 -17.40 4.73 12.87
C ARG A 369 -16.01 5.23 13.23
N ILE A 370 -15.54 6.31 12.56
CA ILE A 370 -14.29 6.95 12.90
C ILE A 370 -14.31 7.40 14.37
N GLU A 371 -15.37 8.06 14.81
CA GLU A 371 -15.52 8.51 16.20
C GLU A 371 -15.53 7.34 17.20
N GLU A 372 -16.20 6.23 16.87
CA GLU A 372 -16.28 5.02 17.72
C GLU A 372 -14.90 4.44 18.05
N TYR A 373 -13.98 4.43 17.07
CA TYR A 373 -12.62 3.87 17.23
C TYR A 373 -11.55 4.93 17.50
N THR A 374 -11.94 6.18 17.75
CA THR A 374 -11.02 7.29 18.01
C THR A 374 -10.47 7.22 19.44
N VAL A 375 -9.15 7.21 19.55
CA VAL A 375 -8.42 7.28 20.84
C VAL A 375 -7.89 8.69 21.12
N GLU A 376 -7.62 9.47 20.09
CA GLU A 376 -7.23 10.88 20.19
C GLU A 376 -7.77 11.68 19.00
N LYS A 377 -8.18 12.95 19.24
CA LYS A 377 -8.76 13.82 18.23
C LYS A 377 -8.24 15.25 18.38
N ARG A 378 -7.93 15.89 17.24
CA ARG A 378 -7.61 17.33 17.17
C ARG A 378 -8.36 17.96 16.01
N THR A 379 -8.97 19.13 16.27
CA THR A 379 -9.63 19.96 15.25
C THR A 379 -9.02 21.36 15.28
N LEU A 380 -8.64 21.83 14.12
CA LEU A 380 -8.05 23.16 13.90
C LEU A 380 -8.77 23.90 12.77
#